data_631c0dae7604bff21a547d8e9e494d24
#
_entry.id   631c0dae7604bff21a547d8e9e494d24
#
_cell.length_a   1.000
_cell.length_b   1.000
_cell.length_c   1.000
_cell.angle_alpha   90.00
_cell.angle_beta   90.00
_cell.angle_gamma   90.00
#
_symmetry.space_group_name_H-M   'P 1'
#
loop_
_entity.id
_entity.type
_entity.pdbx_description
1 polymer ?
#
loop_
_entity_poly.entity_id
_entity_poly.type
_entity_poly.pdbx_seq_one_letter_code
_entity_poly.pdbx_strand_id
1 'polypeptide(L)'
;MSYSVTLSPIPCHPLSTGYSVFKRAAHAILSLLLLVLFVGSHSACARPSAQLSDTAKIALDSLHRCRYMALTRGIGVAGTPSKQFVYANQLSRHTTTDQLVDIANTDTSHIARLWAFRVLLYKGDNQALDVLRQAFSDTTHVDFMSGCSESDEPYNRAAIIVYGYDNSQPKLSAHLRNALDSLIFFDYSKPQGFADGLVIDFKPHKTYYPTVVEQADKGNDAILPLLAKYKNPNDRERMNRLLKANMKREGTASDAGCEAVTTWNDPSFEWYAKSACHAVLSQQDAYVDGILPLLWAYPSPWSRQLFQKILSPTADSFNREAAIEFLSQQAKAHPIPPTFRPLYERYVRGRR
;
A
#
# COMPACT_ATOMS: atom_id res chain seq x y z
N MET A 1 8.68 -19.30 -68.84
CA MET A 1 8.79 -18.01 -68.15
C MET A 1 10.17 -17.90 -67.61
N SER A 2 11.02 -17.08 -68.29
CA SER A 2 12.45 -17.00 -68.05
C SER A 2 12.73 -15.91 -67.04
N TYR A 3 13.47 -16.22 -65.99
CA TYR A 3 14.03 -15.24 -65.07
C TYR A 3 15.47 -14.92 -65.44
N SER A 4 15.71 -13.66 -65.79
CA SER A 4 17.04 -13.11 -66.03
C SER A 4 17.61 -12.57 -64.72
N VAL A 5 18.76 -13.09 -64.31
CA VAL A 5 19.56 -12.62 -63.17
C VAL A 5 20.59 -11.67 -63.70
N THR A 6 20.52 -10.40 -63.30
CA THR A 6 21.54 -9.36 -63.59
C THR A 6 22.49 -9.28 -62.38
N LEU A 7 23.75 -9.61 -62.63
CA LEU A 7 24.88 -9.44 -61.69
C LEU A 7 25.41 -8.00 -61.82
N SER A 8 25.47 -7.28 -60.72
CA SER A 8 26.13 -5.95 -60.59
C SER A 8 27.55 -6.10 -60.07
N PRO A 9 28.49 -5.27 -60.47
CA PRO A 9 29.91 -5.41 -60.12
C PRO A 9 30.24 -4.89 -58.72
N ILE A 10 31.20 -5.56 -58.07
CA ILE A 10 31.73 -5.27 -56.72
C ILE A 10 32.77 -4.12 -56.87
N PRO A 11 32.65 -3.04 -56.08
CA PRO A 11 33.72 -2.04 -56.00
C PRO A 11 34.80 -2.42 -54.99
N CYS A 12 36.03 -2.39 -55.39
CA CYS A 12 37.24 -2.51 -54.55
C CYS A 12 37.36 -1.28 -53.63
N HIS A 13 37.42 -1.49 -52.33
CA HIS A 13 37.79 -0.45 -51.36
C HIS A 13 39.24 -0.62 -50.91
N PRO A 14 40.00 0.48 -50.79
CA PRO A 14 41.40 0.43 -50.33
C PRO A 14 41.44 0.30 -48.78
N LEU A 15 42.42 -0.47 -48.32
CA LEU A 15 42.84 -0.70 -46.96
C LEU A 15 43.26 0.62 -46.26
N SER A 16 42.50 1.08 -45.28
CA SER A 16 42.96 2.05 -44.27
C SER A 16 42.70 1.49 -42.87
N THR A 17 43.44 0.44 -42.54
CA THR A 17 43.40 -0.22 -41.23
C THR A 17 44.66 0.12 -40.43
N GLY A 18 44.67 1.24 -39.78
CA GLY A 18 45.76 1.60 -38.87
C GLY A 18 45.36 2.56 -37.74
N TYR A 19 44.45 3.47 -38.00
CA TYR A 19 44.16 4.57 -37.07
C TYR A 19 42.97 4.35 -36.13
N SER A 20 42.10 3.40 -36.40
CA SER A 20 40.90 3.17 -35.60
C SER A 20 41.12 2.31 -34.34
N VAL A 21 42.13 1.44 -34.36
CA VAL A 21 42.44 0.52 -33.25
C VAL A 21 43.05 1.28 -32.06
N PHE A 22 43.93 2.24 -32.33
CA PHE A 22 44.56 3.05 -31.28
C PHE A 22 43.58 3.99 -30.56
N LYS A 23 42.62 4.58 -31.27
CA LYS A 23 41.55 5.41 -30.63
C LYS A 23 40.64 4.60 -29.73
N ARG A 24 40.28 3.37 -30.14
CA ARG A 24 39.41 2.50 -29.30
C ARG A 24 40.13 2.01 -28.04
N ALA A 25 41.43 1.69 -28.13
CA ALA A 25 42.22 1.30 -26.97
C ALA A 25 42.39 2.45 -25.97
N ALA A 26 42.61 3.68 -26.43
CA ALA A 26 42.74 4.85 -25.56
C ALA A 26 41.42 5.19 -24.83
N HIS A 27 40.26 5.05 -25.50
CA HIS A 27 38.96 5.25 -24.86
C HIS A 27 38.64 4.16 -23.85
N ALA A 28 38.99 2.90 -24.11
CA ALA A 28 38.80 1.79 -23.18
C ALA A 28 39.64 1.96 -21.92
N ILE A 29 40.88 2.39 -22.03
CA ILE A 29 41.77 2.65 -20.89
C ILE A 29 41.29 3.85 -20.09
N LEU A 30 40.83 4.93 -20.73
CA LEU A 30 40.29 6.10 -20.06
C LEU A 30 38.97 5.79 -19.32
N SER A 31 38.11 4.95 -19.92
CA SER A 31 36.86 4.48 -19.27
C SER A 31 37.14 3.57 -18.09
N LEU A 32 38.17 2.70 -18.18
CA LEU A 32 38.59 1.83 -17.08
C LEU A 32 39.21 2.64 -15.92
N LEU A 33 39.99 3.67 -16.21
CA LEU A 33 40.56 4.58 -15.22
C LEU A 33 39.49 5.42 -14.54
N LEU A 34 38.48 5.91 -15.27
CA LEU A 34 37.33 6.59 -14.70
C LEU A 34 36.49 5.66 -13.82
N LEU A 35 36.31 4.38 -14.20
CA LEU A 35 35.58 3.40 -13.38
C LEU A 35 36.32 3.10 -12.08
N VAL A 36 37.65 2.98 -12.11
CA VAL A 36 38.50 2.74 -10.93
C VAL A 36 38.48 3.97 -9.99
N LEU A 37 38.46 5.18 -10.53
CA LEU A 37 38.36 6.41 -9.75
C LEU A 37 36.94 6.57 -9.11
N PHE A 38 35.88 6.09 -9.77
CA PHE A 38 34.53 6.08 -9.20
C PHE A 38 34.34 5.02 -8.13
N VAL A 39 34.97 3.85 -8.23
CA VAL A 39 34.90 2.80 -7.20
C VAL A 39 35.77 3.16 -5.98
N GLY A 40 36.84 3.95 -6.17
CA GLY A 40 37.74 4.36 -5.07
C GLY A 40 37.22 5.48 -4.17
N SER A 41 36.17 6.24 -4.58
CA SER A 41 35.69 7.38 -3.82
C SER A 41 34.52 7.11 -2.88
N HIS A 42 34.06 5.86 -2.79
CA HIS A 42 33.04 5.44 -1.80
C HIS A 42 33.66 4.77 -0.57
N SER A 43 34.87 5.14 -0.18
CA SER A 43 35.27 4.98 1.21
C SER A 43 34.48 6.00 2.03
N ALA A 44 33.18 5.71 2.26
CA ALA A 44 32.45 6.30 3.34
C ALA A 44 33.33 6.11 4.57
N CYS A 45 33.89 7.19 5.13
CA CYS A 45 34.45 7.17 6.48
C CYS A 45 33.39 6.52 7.37
N ALA A 46 33.56 5.25 7.67
CA ALA A 46 32.77 4.58 8.68
C ALA A 46 33.02 5.39 9.97
N ARG A 47 32.10 6.31 10.27
CA ARG A 47 32.07 6.93 11.59
C ARG A 47 32.01 5.77 12.57
N PRO A 48 32.90 5.72 13.59
CA PRO A 48 32.81 4.67 14.59
C PRO A 48 31.38 4.71 15.14
N SER A 49 30.64 3.64 14.95
CA SER A 49 29.30 3.47 15.49
C SER A 49 29.39 3.78 16.98
N ALA A 50 28.83 4.90 17.43
CA ALA A 50 28.87 5.29 18.82
C ALA A 50 28.25 4.15 19.63
N GLN A 51 28.96 3.63 20.62
CA GLN A 51 28.54 2.47 21.41
C GLN A 51 27.15 2.72 22.00
N LEU A 52 26.22 1.77 21.80
CA LEU A 52 24.87 1.84 22.38
C LEU A 52 24.95 1.94 23.90
N SER A 53 24.09 2.74 24.51
CA SER A 53 23.89 2.76 25.95
C SER A 53 23.41 1.39 26.46
N ASP A 54 23.65 1.07 27.73
CA ASP A 54 23.24 -0.22 28.27
C ASP A 54 21.72 -0.41 28.23
N THR A 55 20.94 0.68 28.44
CA THR A 55 19.47 0.63 28.28
C THR A 55 19.06 0.30 26.85
N ALA A 56 19.74 0.88 25.85
CA ALA A 56 19.46 0.59 24.45
C ALA A 56 19.83 -0.87 24.08
N LYS A 57 20.96 -1.38 24.59
CA LYS A 57 21.35 -2.77 24.41
C LYS A 57 20.32 -3.73 24.99
N ILE A 58 19.88 -3.52 26.24
CA ILE A 58 18.85 -4.35 26.88
C ILE A 58 17.55 -4.35 26.09
N ALA A 59 17.14 -3.18 25.56
CA ALA A 59 15.95 -3.05 24.73
C ALA A 59 16.10 -3.82 23.42
N LEU A 60 17.25 -3.69 22.74
CA LEU A 60 17.56 -4.40 21.51
C LEU A 60 17.60 -5.91 21.71
N ASP A 61 18.30 -6.40 22.74
CA ASP A 61 18.35 -7.82 23.11
C ASP A 61 16.96 -8.38 23.43
N SER A 62 16.07 -7.55 23.95
CA SER A 62 14.68 -7.93 24.22
C SER A 62 13.87 -8.07 22.94
N LEU A 63 14.12 -7.19 21.94
CA LEU A 63 13.50 -7.29 20.61
C LEU A 63 14.02 -8.50 19.83
N HIS A 64 15.30 -8.86 19.95
CA HIS A 64 15.88 -10.06 19.34
C HIS A 64 15.18 -11.35 19.79
N ARG A 65 14.68 -11.39 21.01
CA ARG A 65 13.96 -12.55 21.57
C ARG A 65 12.47 -12.62 21.18
N CYS A 66 11.96 -11.61 20.49
CA CYS A 66 10.58 -11.63 20.03
C CYS A 66 10.43 -12.55 18.81
N ARG A 67 9.34 -13.30 18.76
CA ARG A 67 9.03 -14.20 17.65
C ARG A 67 8.36 -13.46 16.48
N TYR A 68 7.59 -12.43 16.76
CA TYR A 68 6.81 -11.66 15.79
C TYR A 68 6.93 -10.16 16.06
N MET A 69 6.66 -9.35 15.03
CA MET A 69 6.51 -7.91 15.14
C MET A 69 5.08 -7.56 15.58
N ALA A 70 4.93 -6.89 16.73
CA ALA A 70 3.62 -6.42 17.19
C ALA A 70 3.24 -5.10 16.49
N LEU A 71 2.19 -5.10 15.67
CA LEU A 71 1.67 -3.89 15.03
C LEU A 71 0.80 -3.08 16.00
N THR A 72 0.02 -3.75 16.84
CA THR A 72 -0.88 -3.13 17.82
C THR A 72 -0.36 -3.30 19.24
N ARG A 73 -0.78 -2.38 20.14
CA ARG A 73 -0.40 -2.45 21.57
C ARG A 73 -0.98 -3.65 22.29
N GLY A 74 -2.24 -4.00 21.98
CA GLY A 74 -2.91 -5.20 22.50
C GLY A 74 -2.76 -6.34 21.49
N ILE A 75 -2.34 -7.51 21.93
CA ILE A 75 -2.14 -8.71 21.11
C ILE A 75 -2.86 -9.91 21.70
N GLY A 76 -3.23 -10.84 20.82
CA GLY A 76 -4.02 -12.03 21.16
C GLY A 76 -5.47 -11.71 21.51
N VAL A 77 -6.28 -12.75 21.70
CA VAL A 77 -7.71 -12.64 21.99
C VAL A 77 -8.00 -11.85 23.27
N ALA A 78 -7.09 -11.92 24.25
CA ALA A 78 -7.22 -11.19 25.52
C ALA A 78 -6.74 -9.74 25.46
N GLY A 79 -6.24 -9.26 24.32
CA GLY A 79 -5.71 -7.90 24.17
C GLY A 79 -4.49 -7.62 25.06
N THR A 80 -3.66 -8.62 25.33
CA THR A 80 -2.50 -8.49 26.22
C THR A 80 -1.52 -7.43 25.73
N PRO A 81 -1.10 -6.45 26.59
CA PRO A 81 -0.18 -5.42 26.18
C PRO A 81 1.17 -5.96 25.72
N SER A 82 1.60 -5.62 24.50
CA SER A 82 2.89 -6.01 23.97
C SER A 82 4.04 -5.20 24.61
N LYS A 83 5.01 -5.90 25.19
CA LYS A 83 6.22 -5.27 25.77
C LYS A 83 7.13 -4.64 24.70
N GLN A 84 6.99 -5.00 23.43
CA GLN A 84 7.78 -4.45 22.34
C GLN A 84 7.67 -2.91 22.24
N PHE A 85 6.49 -2.34 22.53
CA PHE A 85 6.31 -0.89 22.58
C PHE A 85 7.09 -0.21 23.71
N VAL A 86 7.34 -0.91 24.81
CA VAL A 86 8.22 -0.43 25.89
C VAL A 86 9.67 -0.42 25.42
N TYR A 87 10.13 -1.49 24.78
CA TYR A 87 11.49 -1.60 24.24
C TYR A 87 11.75 -0.57 23.15
N ALA A 88 10.80 -0.37 22.22
CA ALA A 88 10.88 0.67 21.20
C ALA A 88 10.97 2.08 21.79
N ASN A 89 10.23 2.37 22.87
CA ASN A 89 10.34 3.65 23.58
C ASN A 89 11.70 3.83 24.25
N GLN A 90 12.30 2.77 24.80
CA GLN A 90 13.67 2.81 25.32
C GLN A 90 14.68 3.07 24.20
N LEU A 91 14.59 2.37 23.06
CA LEU A 91 15.40 2.67 21.88
C LEU A 91 15.24 4.13 21.45
N SER A 92 14.02 4.63 21.34
CA SER A 92 13.75 6.01 20.94
C SER A 92 14.43 7.06 21.84
N ARG A 93 14.54 6.79 23.14
CA ARG A 93 15.12 7.70 24.14
C ARG A 93 16.62 7.59 24.28
N HIS A 94 17.19 6.42 24.02
CA HIS A 94 18.56 6.08 24.37
C HIS A 94 19.46 5.79 23.16
N THR A 95 18.96 6.06 21.92
CA THR A 95 19.74 5.95 20.70
C THR A 95 19.70 7.28 19.91
N THR A 96 20.78 7.52 19.18
CA THR A 96 20.82 8.57 18.14
C THR A 96 20.12 8.10 16.88
N THR A 97 19.83 9.05 15.97
CA THR A 97 19.30 8.72 14.63
C THR A 97 20.25 7.78 13.87
N ASP A 98 21.56 8.08 13.87
CA ASP A 98 22.55 7.26 13.14
C ASP A 98 22.58 5.81 13.69
N GLN A 99 22.46 5.62 15.00
CA GLN A 99 22.35 4.29 15.62
C GLN A 99 21.06 3.56 15.21
N LEU A 100 19.92 4.27 15.12
CA LEU A 100 18.66 3.68 14.65
C LEU A 100 18.75 3.25 13.20
N VAL A 101 19.38 4.06 12.34
CA VAL A 101 19.61 3.72 10.93
C VAL A 101 20.52 2.51 10.81
N ASP A 102 21.59 2.44 11.60
CA ASP A 102 22.48 1.30 11.63
C ASP A 102 21.73 0.01 12.03
N ILE A 103 20.96 0.03 13.12
CA ILE A 103 20.13 -1.09 13.54
C ILE A 103 19.13 -1.47 12.44
N ALA A 104 18.41 -0.49 11.86
CA ALA A 104 17.38 -0.76 10.86
C ALA A 104 17.94 -1.43 9.59
N ASN A 105 19.19 -1.14 9.24
CA ASN A 105 19.81 -1.63 8.01
C ASN A 105 20.66 -2.90 8.22
N THR A 106 21.26 -3.09 9.40
CA THR A 106 22.32 -4.08 9.57
C THR A 106 22.07 -5.11 10.66
N ASP A 107 21.08 -4.88 11.54
CA ASP A 107 20.80 -5.83 12.62
C ASP A 107 20.36 -7.20 12.08
N THR A 108 20.75 -8.28 12.76
CA THR A 108 20.42 -9.65 12.37
C THR A 108 18.95 -10.00 12.60
N SER A 109 18.27 -9.30 13.53
CA SER A 109 16.85 -9.48 13.82
C SER A 109 15.98 -8.58 12.97
N HIS A 110 15.19 -9.14 12.07
CA HIS A 110 14.22 -8.39 11.27
C HIS A 110 13.22 -7.62 12.14
N ILE A 111 12.86 -8.16 13.30
CA ILE A 111 11.96 -7.49 14.26
C ILE A 111 12.63 -6.24 14.83
N ALA A 112 13.90 -6.34 15.23
CA ALA A 112 14.67 -5.19 15.72
C ALA A 112 14.84 -4.12 14.63
N ARG A 113 15.12 -4.52 13.39
CA ARG A 113 15.20 -3.64 12.22
C ARG A 113 13.89 -2.89 11.99
N LEU A 114 12.75 -3.59 11.98
CA LEU A 114 11.43 -2.97 11.80
C LEU A 114 11.09 -2.02 12.94
N TRP A 115 11.44 -2.34 14.18
CA TRP A 115 11.23 -1.44 15.31
C TRP A 115 12.12 -0.20 15.25
N ALA A 116 13.38 -0.32 14.84
CA ALA A 116 14.26 0.83 14.62
C ALA A 116 13.70 1.75 13.51
N PHE A 117 13.23 1.18 12.39
CA PHE A 117 12.55 1.92 11.33
C PHE A 117 11.29 2.61 11.86
N ARG A 118 10.46 1.91 12.61
CA ARG A 118 9.25 2.47 13.23
C ARG A 118 9.57 3.64 14.16
N VAL A 119 10.65 3.55 14.93
CA VAL A 119 11.11 4.64 15.79
C VAL A 119 11.55 5.86 14.97
N LEU A 120 12.23 5.67 13.83
CA LEU A 120 12.56 6.77 12.91
C LEU A 120 11.31 7.47 12.39
N LEU A 121 10.26 6.70 12.02
CA LEU A 121 8.97 7.25 11.63
C LEU A 121 8.33 8.06 12.78
N TYR A 122 8.33 7.56 14.00
CA TYR A 122 7.81 8.27 15.17
C TYR A 122 8.56 9.57 15.46
N LYS A 123 9.87 9.62 15.18
CA LYS A 123 10.68 10.83 15.31
C LYS A 123 10.45 11.81 14.15
N GLY A 124 9.82 11.37 13.07
CA GLY A 124 9.68 12.15 11.84
C GLY A 124 11.01 12.38 11.14
N ASP A 125 11.94 11.44 11.26
CA ASP A 125 13.30 11.57 10.75
C ASP A 125 13.36 11.23 9.25
N ASN A 126 14.01 12.10 8.46
CA ASN A 126 14.10 11.93 7.01
C ASN A 126 14.92 10.68 6.60
N GLN A 127 15.80 10.17 7.46
CA GLN A 127 16.56 8.95 7.18
C GLN A 127 15.67 7.70 7.08
N ALA A 128 14.43 7.76 7.58
CA ALA A 128 13.42 6.72 7.35
C ALA A 128 13.19 6.43 5.86
N LEU A 129 13.36 7.43 4.98
CA LEU A 129 13.22 7.25 3.54
C LEU A 129 14.30 6.32 2.96
N ASP A 130 15.56 6.49 3.39
CA ASP A 130 16.66 5.67 2.91
C ASP A 130 16.61 4.25 3.49
N VAL A 131 16.18 4.12 4.75
CA VAL A 131 15.93 2.81 5.40
C VAL A 131 14.84 2.06 4.63
N LEU A 132 13.72 2.70 4.30
CA LEU A 132 12.65 2.05 3.53
C LEU A 132 13.11 1.64 2.12
N ARG A 133 13.92 2.49 1.45
CA ARG A 133 14.47 2.16 0.13
C ARG A 133 15.37 0.93 0.19
N GLN A 134 16.20 0.80 1.21
CA GLN A 134 17.06 -0.37 1.39
C GLN A 134 16.25 -1.64 1.69
N ALA A 135 15.15 -1.52 2.43
CA ALA A 135 14.26 -2.63 2.74
C ALA A 135 13.63 -3.28 1.49
N PHE A 136 13.47 -2.56 0.38
CA PHE A 136 12.80 -3.10 -0.83
C PHE A 136 13.50 -4.30 -1.48
N SER A 137 14.79 -4.48 -1.26
CA SER A 137 15.53 -5.65 -1.76
C SER A 137 15.48 -6.87 -0.85
N ASP A 138 14.96 -6.74 0.38
CA ASP A 138 14.93 -7.81 1.35
C ASP A 138 13.59 -8.55 1.30
N THR A 139 13.61 -9.81 0.89
CA THR A 139 12.44 -10.69 0.78
C THR A 139 12.38 -11.75 1.87
N THR A 140 13.20 -11.64 2.92
CA THR A 140 13.16 -12.54 4.07
C THR A 140 11.84 -12.38 4.81
N HIS A 141 11.26 -13.48 5.27
CA HIS A 141 9.95 -13.47 5.91
C HIS A 141 9.98 -13.02 7.36
N VAL A 142 8.95 -12.32 7.81
CA VAL A 142 8.77 -11.81 9.17
C VAL A 142 7.35 -12.05 9.63
N ASP A 143 7.22 -12.69 10.80
CA ASP A 143 5.92 -12.88 11.43
C ASP A 143 5.39 -11.57 12.04
N PHE A 144 4.11 -11.28 11.82
CA PHE A 144 3.38 -10.16 12.39
C PHE A 144 2.26 -10.61 13.31
N MET A 145 1.96 -9.77 14.31
CA MET A 145 0.78 -9.89 15.14
C MET A 145 0.04 -8.55 15.19
N SER A 146 -1.22 -8.54 14.74
CA SER A 146 -2.11 -7.38 14.83
C SER A 146 -3.40 -7.77 15.54
N GLY A 147 -3.59 -7.33 16.76
CA GLY A 147 -4.68 -7.83 17.59
C GLY A 147 -4.57 -9.33 17.78
N CYS A 148 -5.58 -10.10 17.33
CA CYS A 148 -5.59 -11.57 17.35
C CYS A 148 -5.19 -12.22 16.03
N SER A 149 -4.84 -11.44 15.00
CA SER A 149 -4.46 -11.93 13.67
C SER A 149 -2.94 -12.05 13.56
N GLU A 150 -2.48 -13.20 13.10
CA GLU A 150 -1.09 -13.45 12.69
C GLU A 150 -1.00 -13.41 11.16
N SER A 151 0.10 -12.87 10.64
CA SER A 151 0.47 -12.93 9.23
C SER A 151 1.97 -13.10 9.09
N ASP A 152 2.40 -13.70 7.99
CA ASP A 152 3.80 -13.85 7.59
C ASP A 152 4.02 -13.04 6.31
N GLU A 153 4.93 -12.07 6.35
CA GLU A 153 5.15 -11.11 5.27
C GLU A 153 6.63 -11.03 4.89
N PRO A 154 6.96 -10.87 3.60
CA PRO A 154 8.32 -10.54 3.22
C PRO A 154 8.72 -9.18 3.79
N TYR A 155 9.99 -9.02 4.21
CA TYR A 155 10.49 -7.87 4.94
C TYR A 155 10.23 -6.53 4.23
N ASN A 156 10.37 -6.49 2.89
CA ASN A 156 10.08 -5.31 2.10
C ASN A 156 8.62 -4.86 2.26
N ARG A 157 7.67 -5.80 2.22
CA ARG A 157 6.25 -5.53 2.46
C ARG A 157 5.98 -5.21 3.92
N ALA A 158 6.65 -5.91 4.83
CA ALA A 158 6.59 -5.68 6.26
C ALA A 158 6.93 -4.23 6.64
N ALA A 159 7.99 -3.68 6.05
CA ALA A 159 8.37 -2.27 6.26
C ALA A 159 7.29 -1.29 5.78
N ILE A 160 6.63 -1.57 4.64
CA ILE A 160 5.52 -0.75 4.14
C ILE A 160 4.30 -0.86 5.06
N ILE A 161 3.98 -2.05 5.56
CA ILE A 161 2.91 -2.25 6.54
C ILE A 161 3.18 -1.42 7.80
N VAL A 162 4.40 -1.46 8.34
CA VAL A 162 4.80 -0.64 9.49
C VAL A 162 4.60 0.85 9.21
N TYR A 163 5.01 1.34 8.03
CA TYR A 163 4.75 2.72 7.61
C TYR A 163 3.25 3.03 7.53
N GLY A 164 2.45 2.16 6.93
CA GLY A 164 0.99 2.34 6.80
C GLY A 164 0.30 2.46 8.15
N TYR A 165 0.67 1.63 9.14
CA TYR A 165 0.15 1.73 10.50
C TYR A 165 0.51 3.06 11.19
N ASP A 166 1.66 3.63 10.88
CA ASP A 166 2.16 4.84 11.51
C ASP A 166 1.87 6.12 10.69
N ASN A 167 1.37 5.96 9.45
CA ASN A 167 1.06 7.08 8.55
C ASN A 167 0.00 8.05 9.13
N SER A 168 -0.88 7.56 10.03
CA SER A 168 -1.83 8.40 10.75
C SER A 168 -1.19 9.22 11.88
N GLN A 169 0.08 8.96 12.23
CA GLN A 169 0.78 9.66 13.31
C GLN A 169 1.04 11.13 12.96
N PRO A 170 0.79 12.06 13.90
CA PRO A 170 0.86 13.49 13.63
C PRO A 170 2.29 14.01 13.39
N LYS A 171 3.32 13.21 13.67
CA LYS A 171 4.73 13.66 13.64
C LYS A 171 5.38 13.65 12.26
N LEU A 172 4.85 12.88 11.29
CA LEU A 172 5.40 12.91 9.93
C LEU A 172 5.05 14.24 9.27
N SER A 173 6.07 14.98 8.83
CA SER A 173 5.85 16.15 7.99
C SER A 173 5.17 15.76 6.69
N ALA A 174 4.38 16.68 6.10
CA ALA A 174 3.76 16.42 4.80
C ALA A 174 4.81 16.11 3.71
N HIS A 175 5.99 16.71 3.79
CA HIS A 175 7.09 16.46 2.87
C HIS A 175 7.61 15.02 2.99
N LEU A 176 7.94 14.56 4.20
CA LEU A 176 8.44 13.19 4.42
C LEU A 176 7.37 12.15 4.02
N ARG A 177 6.11 12.39 4.37
CA ARG A 177 4.99 11.52 3.99
C ARG A 177 4.89 11.39 2.47
N ASN A 178 4.87 12.51 1.75
CA ASN A 178 4.82 12.51 0.28
C ASN A 178 6.03 11.83 -0.34
N ALA A 179 7.22 11.94 0.27
CA ALA A 179 8.42 11.28 -0.21
C ALA A 179 8.34 9.75 -0.02
N LEU A 180 7.88 9.28 1.15
CA LEU A 180 7.65 7.86 1.44
C LEU A 180 6.56 7.27 0.53
N ASP A 181 5.42 7.96 0.39
CA ASP A 181 4.35 7.54 -0.52
C ASP A 181 4.87 7.43 -1.98
N SER A 182 5.64 8.42 -2.44
CA SER A 182 6.22 8.41 -3.78
C SER A 182 7.22 7.28 -3.98
N LEU A 183 8.05 7.01 -2.99
CA LEU A 183 9.00 5.90 -3.00
C LEU A 183 8.26 4.55 -3.11
N ILE A 184 7.23 4.33 -2.29
CA ILE A 184 6.43 3.12 -2.34
C ILE A 184 5.70 3.01 -3.68
N PHE A 185 5.13 4.10 -4.18
CA PHE A 185 4.37 4.10 -5.43
C PHE A 185 5.24 3.76 -6.64
N PHE A 186 6.38 4.43 -6.80
CA PHE A 186 7.19 4.33 -8.01
C PHE A 186 8.25 3.23 -7.93
N ASP A 187 8.91 3.07 -6.78
CA ASP A 187 10.07 2.19 -6.67
C ASP A 187 9.68 0.78 -6.19
N TYR A 188 8.56 0.64 -5.44
CA TYR A 188 8.06 -0.66 -4.98
C TYR A 188 6.86 -1.13 -5.79
N SER A 189 5.72 -0.43 -5.72
CA SER A 189 4.45 -0.92 -6.26
C SER A 189 4.38 -0.94 -7.80
N LYS A 190 4.95 0.07 -8.48
CA LYS A 190 4.92 0.15 -9.94
C LYS A 190 5.68 -1.00 -10.62
N PRO A 191 6.92 -1.38 -10.21
CA PRO A 191 7.60 -2.55 -10.77
C PRO A 191 6.85 -3.86 -10.58
N GLN A 192 6.08 -4.00 -9.49
CA GLN A 192 5.29 -5.19 -9.18
C GLN A 192 3.88 -5.17 -9.79
N GLY A 193 3.54 -4.13 -10.56
CA GLY A 193 2.22 -4.00 -11.17
C GLY A 193 1.10 -3.70 -10.17
N PHE A 194 1.41 -3.15 -8.99
CA PHE A 194 0.43 -2.84 -7.93
C PHE A 194 -0.36 -4.06 -7.44
N ALA A 195 0.27 -5.25 -7.47
CA ALA A 195 -0.39 -6.52 -7.12
C ALA A 195 -0.86 -6.60 -5.66
N ASP A 196 -0.24 -5.81 -4.77
CA ASP A 196 -0.37 -6.01 -3.32
C ASP A 196 -1.52 -5.24 -2.66
N GLY A 197 -2.36 -4.54 -3.42
CA GLY A 197 -3.45 -3.74 -2.85
C GLY A 197 -2.98 -2.53 -2.01
N LEU A 198 -1.68 -2.29 -1.87
CA LEU A 198 -1.10 -1.17 -1.10
C LEU A 198 -1.50 0.22 -1.61
N VAL A 199 -2.09 0.27 -2.80
CA VAL A 199 -2.48 1.51 -3.49
C VAL A 199 -3.71 2.17 -2.86
N ILE A 200 -4.46 1.43 -2.06
CA ILE A 200 -5.72 1.89 -1.47
C ILE A 200 -5.51 3.11 -0.58
N ASP A 201 -4.41 3.17 0.16
CA ASP A 201 -4.15 4.25 1.13
C ASP A 201 -3.51 5.50 0.54
N PHE A 202 -3.04 5.45 -0.72
CA PHE A 202 -2.44 6.62 -1.34
C PHE A 202 -3.45 7.75 -1.52
N LYS A 203 -3.00 8.96 -1.19
CA LYS A 203 -3.72 10.17 -1.55
C LYS A 203 -3.53 10.46 -3.04
N PRO A 204 -4.58 10.92 -3.74
CA PRO A 204 -4.44 11.30 -5.15
C PRO A 204 -3.44 12.44 -5.30
N HIS A 205 -2.44 12.24 -6.17
CA HIS A 205 -1.44 13.25 -6.50
C HIS A 205 -1.28 13.33 -8.02
N LYS A 206 -1.11 14.55 -8.55
CA LYS A 206 -1.02 14.77 -10.00
C LYS A 206 0.08 13.96 -10.70
N THR A 207 1.18 13.66 -10.01
CA THR A 207 2.29 12.87 -10.56
C THR A 207 1.96 11.38 -10.66
N TYR A 208 1.03 10.85 -9.86
CA TYR A 208 0.61 9.46 -9.92
C TYR A 208 -0.42 9.21 -11.02
N TYR A 209 -1.22 10.23 -11.33
CA TYR A 209 -2.39 10.09 -12.21
C TYR A 209 -2.09 9.42 -13.57
N PRO A 210 -1.02 9.78 -14.34
CA PRO A 210 -0.73 9.11 -15.60
C PRO A 210 -0.49 7.60 -15.42
N THR A 211 0.27 7.21 -14.37
CA THR A 211 0.54 5.80 -14.06
C THR A 211 -0.73 5.08 -13.61
N VAL A 212 -1.57 5.73 -12.79
CA VAL A 212 -2.86 5.18 -12.35
C VAL A 212 -3.76 4.88 -13.54
N VAL A 213 -3.88 5.81 -14.48
CA VAL A 213 -4.67 5.63 -15.71
C VAL A 213 -4.11 4.51 -16.56
N GLU A 214 -2.79 4.48 -16.77
CA GLU A 214 -2.12 3.42 -17.55
C GLU A 214 -2.38 2.03 -16.95
N GLN A 215 -2.23 1.87 -15.63
CA GLN A 215 -2.45 0.59 -14.97
C GLN A 215 -3.93 0.17 -14.99
N ALA A 216 -4.84 1.10 -14.80
CA ALA A 216 -6.26 0.84 -14.91
C ALA A 216 -6.63 0.35 -16.33
N ASP A 217 -6.13 1.01 -17.38
CA ASP A 217 -6.38 0.62 -18.78
C ASP A 217 -5.75 -0.74 -19.14
N LYS A 218 -4.70 -1.18 -18.42
CA LYS A 218 -4.14 -2.54 -18.50
C LYS A 218 -4.98 -3.60 -17.76
N GLY A 219 -6.06 -3.19 -17.10
CA GLY A 219 -6.97 -4.09 -16.37
C GLY A 219 -6.51 -4.44 -14.96
N ASN A 220 -5.65 -3.62 -14.36
CA ASN A 220 -5.26 -3.79 -12.96
C ASN A 220 -6.34 -3.22 -12.04
N ASP A 221 -7.15 -4.09 -11.44
CA ASP A 221 -8.26 -3.69 -10.58
C ASP A 221 -7.81 -3.06 -9.25
N ALA A 222 -6.65 -3.47 -8.73
CA ALA A 222 -6.13 -2.93 -7.47
C ALA A 222 -5.95 -1.39 -7.52
N ILE A 223 -5.82 -0.81 -8.72
CA ILE A 223 -5.67 0.63 -8.92
C ILE A 223 -7.00 1.41 -8.95
N LEU A 224 -8.15 0.71 -9.09
CA LEU A 224 -9.46 1.36 -9.23
C LEU A 224 -9.84 2.29 -8.06
N PRO A 225 -9.57 1.92 -6.78
CA PRO A 225 -9.82 2.80 -5.65
C PRO A 225 -9.04 4.12 -5.75
N LEU A 226 -7.78 4.05 -6.17
CA LEU A 226 -6.96 5.26 -6.34
C LEU A 226 -7.43 6.10 -7.51
N LEU A 227 -7.81 5.48 -8.65
CA LEU A 227 -8.41 6.20 -9.78
C LEU A 227 -9.69 6.93 -9.35
N ALA A 228 -10.53 6.26 -8.55
CA ALA A 228 -11.76 6.84 -8.02
C ALA A 228 -11.52 8.06 -7.12
N LYS A 229 -10.42 8.11 -6.36
CA LYS A 229 -10.08 9.25 -5.50
C LYS A 229 -9.85 10.54 -6.26
N TYR A 230 -9.47 10.49 -7.54
CA TYR A 230 -9.33 11.70 -8.38
C TYR A 230 -10.68 12.33 -8.75
N LYS A 231 -11.76 11.53 -8.77
CA LYS A 231 -13.10 11.98 -9.15
C LYS A 231 -13.12 12.82 -10.45
N ASN A 232 -12.24 12.45 -11.40
CA ASN A 232 -12.11 13.17 -12.67
C ASN A 232 -13.29 12.82 -13.59
N PRO A 233 -14.17 13.77 -13.94
CA PRO A 233 -15.33 13.49 -14.78
C PRO A 233 -15.00 12.85 -16.13
N ASN A 234 -13.80 13.12 -16.67
CA ASN A 234 -13.33 12.54 -17.93
C ASN A 234 -13.05 11.03 -17.82
N ASP A 235 -12.87 10.51 -16.61
CA ASP A 235 -12.65 9.09 -16.37
C ASP A 235 -13.96 8.31 -16.11
N ARG A 236 -15.11 8.94 -16.11
CA ARG A 236 -16.40 8.27 -15.82
C ARG A 236 -16.67 7.11 -16.76
N GLU A 237 -16.52 7.31 -18.06
CA GLU A 237 -16.72 6.24 -19.06
C GLU A 237 -15.65 5.14 -18.93
N ARG A 238 -14.40 5.54 -18.67
CA ARG A 238 -13.30 4.59 -18.37
C ARG A 238 -13.66 3.73 -17.17
N MET A 239 -14.03 4.34 -16.05
CA MET A 239 -14.41 3.62 -14.84
C MET A 239 -15.57 2.65 -15.09
N ASN A 240 -16.63 3.07 -15.78
CA ASN A 240 -17.75 2.21 -16.13
C ASN A 240 -17.30 1.00 -16.98
N ARG A 241 -16.42 1.19 -17.96
CA ARG A 241 -15.86 0.12 -18.78
C ARG A 241 -15.05 -0.86 -17.92
N LEU A 242 -14.20 -0.36 -17.04
CA LEU A 242 -13.35 -1.15 -16.15
C LEU A 242 -14.17 -1.96 -15.14
N LEU A 243 -15.18 -1.36 -14.52
CA LEU A 243 -16.11 -2.03 -13.61
C LEU A 243 -16.89 -3.17 -14.31
N LYS A 244 -17.31 -2.96 -15.56
CA LYS A 244 -17.95 -4.02 -16.37
C LYS A 244 -16.98 -5.17 -16.67
N ALA A 245 -15.73 -4.85 -17.04
CA ALA A 245 -14.69 -5.84 -17.29
C ALA A 245 -14.33 -6.62 -16.03
N ASN A 246 -14.20 -5.93 -14.88
CA ASN A 246 -13.98 -6.54 -13.58
C ASN A 246 -15.09 -7.54 -13.22
N MET A 247 -16.34 -7.11 -13.26
CA MET A 247 -17.48 -7.99 -12.95
C MET A 247 -17.59 -9.18 -13.89
N LYS A 248 -17.26 -9.02 -15.18
CA LYS A 248 -17.23 -10.13 -16.14
C LYS A 248 -16.12 -11.15 -15.83
N ARG A 249 -14.95 -10.68 -15.40
CA ARG A 249 -13.80 -11.53 -15.08
C ARG A 249 -14.00 -12.31 -13.79
N GLU A 250 -14.46 -11.63 -12.74
CA GLU A 250 -14.64 -12.21 -11.41
C GLU A 250 -15.97 -12.95 -11.25
N GLY A 251 -16.91 -12.78 -12.17
CA GLY A 251 -18.28 -13.30 -12.05
C GLY A 251 -19.13 -12.58 -11.00
N THR A 252 -18.53 -11.68 -10.24
CA THR A 252 -19.16 -10.87 -9.19
C THR A 252 -18.42 -9.52 -9.06
N ALA A 253 -18.93 -8.64 -8.20
CA ALA A 253 -18.24 -7.41 -7.86
C ALA A 253 -16.99 -7.69 -6.98
N SER A 254 -15.85 -7.08 -7.30
CA SER A 254 -14.63 -7.18 -6.49
C SER A 254 -14.61 -6.12 -5.38
N ASP A 255 -13.81 -6.38 -4.33
CA ASP A 255 -13.60 -5.42 -3.23
C ASP A 255 -13.04 -4.08 -3.75
N ALA A 256 -12.06 -4.12 -4.65
CA ALA A 256 -11.49 -2.92 -5.26
C ALA A 256 -12.53 -2.12 -6.06
N GLY A 257 -13.41 -2.81 -6.80
CA GLY A 257 -14.52 -2.18 -7.51
C GLY A 257 -15.54 -1.57 -6.56
N CYS A 258 -15.89 -2.26 -5.48
CA CYS A 258 -16.80 -1.75 -4.43
C CYS A 258 -16.23 -0.51 -3.75
N GLU A 259 -14.95 -0.52 -3.41
CA GLU A 259 -14.27 0.62 -2.82
C GLU A 259 -14.20 1.81 -3.78
N ALA A 260 -13.86 1.57 -5.06
CA ALA A 260 -13.82 2.61 -6.07
C ALA A 260 -15.18 3.30 -6.25
N VAL A 261 -16.25 2.51 -6.33
CA VAL A 261 -17.62 3.01 -6.51
C VAL A 261 -18.09 3.79 -5.28
N THR A 262 -17.78 3.31 -4.08
CA THR A 262 -18.08 4.01 -2.81
C THR A 262 -17.30 5.32 -2.71
N THR A 263 -16.01 5.32 -3.07
CA THR A 263 -15.11 6.49 -2.99
C THR A 263 -15.53 7.59 -3.95
N TRP A 264 -15.85 7.26 -5.20
CA TRP A 264 -16.28 8.27 -6.18
C TRP A 264 -17.71 8.70 -5.95
N ASN A 265 -18.59 7.76 -5.65
CA ASN A 265 -20.02 7.99 -5.39
C ASN A 265 -20.72 8.73 -6.54
N ASP A 266 -20.45 8.34 -7.80
CA ASP A 266 -21.11 8.90 -8.99
C ASP A 266 -22.36 8.09 -9.33
N PRO A 267 -23.50 8.73 -9.62
CA PRO A 267 -24.74 8.03 -9.97
C PRO A 267 -24.61 7.04 -11.12
N SER A 268 -23.66 7.26 -12.05
CA SER A 268 -23.44 6.36 -13.19
C SER A 268 -22.90 4.98 -12.78
N PHE A 269 -22.44 4.80 -11.52
CA PHE A 269 -21.95 3.53 -10.99
C PHE A 269 -22.96 2.81 -10.09
N GLU A 270 -24.16 3.37 -9.92
CA GLU A 270 -25.21 2.78 -9.08
C GLU A 270 -25.55 1.33 -9.48
N TRP A 271 -25.47 1.02 -10.77
CA TRP A 271 -25.70 -0.34 -11.30
C TRP A 271 -24.72 -1.36 -10.70
N TYR A 272 -23.44 -0.97 -10.52
CA TYR A 272 -22.42 -1.84 -9.93
C TYR A 272 -22.70 -2.05 -8.44
N ALA A 273 -23.01 -0.98 -7.70
CA ALA A 273 -23.38 -1.06 -6.29
C ALA A 273 -24.60 -1.97 -6.08
N LYS A 274 -25.63 -1.85 -6.91
CA LYS A 274 -26.81 -2.76 -6.88
C LYS A 274 -26.42 -4.22 -7.09
N SER A 275 -25.62 -4.50 -8.13
CA SER A 275 -25.19 -5.86 -8.46
C SER A 275 -24.37 -6.47 -7.33
N ALA A 276 -23.43 -5.71 -6.74
CA ALA A 276 -22.62 -6.15 -5.61
C ALA A 276 -23.49 -6.49 -4.38
N CYS A 277 -24.40 -5.60 -4.00
CA CYS A 277 -25.29 -5.82 -2.86
C CYS A 277 -26.21 -7.03 -3.07
N HIS A 278 -26.76 -7.21 -4.27
CA HIS A 278 -27.59 -8.36 -4.58
C HIS A 278 -26.82 -9.68 -4.55
N ALA A 279 -25.60 -9.69 -5.07
CA ALA A 279 -24.75 -10.88 -5.07
C ALA A 279 -24.43 -11.34 -3.65
N VAL A 280 -24.05 -10.42 -2.75
CA VAL A 280 -23.80 -10.75 -1.34
C VAL A 280 -25.07 -11.24 -0.65
N LEU A 281 -26.20 -10.52 -0.77
CA LEU A 281 -27.44 -10.86 -0.08
C LEU A 281 -28.15 -12.10 -0.65
N SER A 282 -27.69 -12.66 -1.78
CA SER A 282 -28.16 -13.94 -2.32
C SER A 282 -27.41 -15.14 -1.76
N GLN A 283 -26.27 -14.93 -1.09
CA GLN A 283 -25.51 -15.99 -0.47
C GLN A 283 -26.06 -16.30 0.93
N GLN A 284 -26.11 -17.57 1.27
CA GLN A 284 -26.42 -18.01 2.63
C GLN A 284 -25.20 -17.70 3.52
N ASP A 285 -25.43 -17.15 4.70
CA ASP A 285 -24.38 -16.78 5.66
C ASP A 285 -23.39 -15.67 5.20
N ALA A 286 -23.81 -14.83 4.25
CA ALA A 286 -22.99 -13.73 3.80
C ALA A 286 -22.82 -12.63 4.88
N TYR A 287 -21.59 -12.15 5.04
CA TYR A 287 -21.29 -10.97 5.85
C TYR A 287 -21.63 -9.70 5.09
N VAL A 288 -22.36 -8.78 5.72
CA VAL A 288 -22.86 -7.56 5.06
C VAL A 288 -21.92 -6.36 5.17
N ASP A 289 -20.87 -6.43 5.97
CA ASP A 289 -19.98 -5.30 6.26
C ASP A 289 -19.42 -4.65 4.99
N GLY A 290 -19.04 -5.45 3.98
CA GLY A 290 -18.52 -4.97 2.72
C GLY A 290 -19.53 -4.21 1.85
N ILE A 291 -20.84 -4.43 2.02
CA ILE A 291 -21.89 -3.77 1.24
C ILE A 291 -22.55 -2.59 1.94
N LEU A 292 -22.40 -2.45 3.26
CA LEU A 292 -23.01 -1.32 4.01
C LEU A 292 -22.51 0.04 3.50
N PRO A 293 -21.21 0.24 3.20
CA PRO A 293 -20.71 1.48 2.59
C PRO A 293 -21.34 1.76 1.23
N LEU A 294 -21.55 0.73 0.38
CA LEU A 294 -22.22 0.88 -0.92
C LEU A 294 -23.66 1.33 -0.77
N LEU A 295 -24.41 0.69 0.14
CA LEU A 295 -25.82 1.07 0.42
C LEU A 295 -25.90 2.53 0.89
N TRP A 296 -24.95 2.95 1.75
CA TRP A 296 -24.90 4.32 2.26
C TRP A 296 -24.53 5.34 1.19
N ALA A 297 -23.59 5.00 0.30
CA ALA A 297 -23.13 5.88 -0.78
C ALA A 297 -24.25 6.18 -1.82
N TYR A 298 -25.22 5.27 -1.98
CA TYR A 298 -26.31 5.39 -2.92
C TYR A 298 -27.70 5.45 -2.20
N PRO A 299 -28.04 6.57 -1.52
CA PRO A 299 -29.26 6.67 -0.73
C PRO A 299 -30.52 6.76 -1.60
N SER A 300 -31.09 5.62 -1.95
CA SER A 300 -32.19 5.47 -2.89
C SER A 300 -33.25 4.50 -2.33
N PRO A 301 -34.43 4.36 -2.94
CA PRO A 301 -35.44 3.40 -2.53
C PRO A 301 -34.92 1.95 -2.46
N TRP A 302 -34.08 1.52 -3.41
CA TRP A 302 -33.55 0.16 -3.42
C TRP A 302 -32.56 -0.09 -2.27
N SER A 303 -31.67 0.84 -2.00
CA SER A 303 -30.71 0.71 -0.88
C SER A 303 -31.41 0.70 0.47
N ARG A 304 -32.46 1.53 0.63
CA ARG A 304 -33.32 1.50 1.80
C ARG A 304 -34.01 0.13 1.98
N GLN A 305 -34.54 -0.46 0.91
CA GLN A 305 -35.17 -1.79 0.97
C GLN A 305 -34.17 -2.87 1.40
N LEU A 306 -32.94 -2.83 0.89
CA LEU A 306 -31.91 -3.77 1.29
C LEU A 306 -31.49 -3.58 2.75
N PHE A 307 -31.30 -2.34 3.21
CA PHE A 307 -31.08 -2.07 4.65
C PHE A 307 -32.24 -2.58 5.50
N GLN A 308 -33.50 -2.39 5.08
CA GLN A 308 -34.66 -2.92 5.81
C GLN A 308 -34.63 -4.45 5.91
N LYS A 309 -34.19 -5.13 4.85
CA LYS A 309 -34.04 -6.59 4.85
C LYS A 309 -32.97 -7.03 5.86
N ILE A 310 -31.79 -6.37 5.88
CA ILE A 310 -30.70 -6.65 6.83
C ILE A 310 -31.12 -6.35 8.28
N LEU A 311 -31.88 -5.29 8.49
CA LEU A 311 -32.35 -4.86 9.82
C LEU A 311 -33.61 -5.62 10.30
N SER A 312 -34.17 -6.52 9.49
CA SER A 312 -35.35 -7.30 9.87
C SER A 312 -35.10 -8.15 11.12
N PRO A 313 -36.10 -8.32 12.00
CA PRO A 313 -35.99 -9.25 13.13
C PRO A 313 -35.73 -10.69 12.74
N THR A 314 -36.08 -11.08 11.51
CA THR A 314 -35.85 -12.42 10.94
C THR A 314 -34.50 -12.57 10.25
N ALA A 315 -33.74 -11.50 10.10
CA ALA A 315 -32.37 -11.54 9.54
C ALA A 315 -31.38 -12.09 10.57
N ASP A 316 -30.22 -12.53 10.06
CA ASP A 316 -29.11 -12.95 10.91
C ASP A 316 -28.75 -11.85 11.92
N SER A 317 -28.55 -12.26 13.20
CA SER A 317 -28.36 -11.32 14.30
C SER A 317 -27.04 -10.55 14.18
N PHE A 318 -25.98 -11.17 13.69
CA PHE A 318 -24.67 -10.56 13.49
C PHE A 318 -24.74 -9.46 12.42
N ASN A 319 -25.31 -9.79 11.26
CA ASN A 319 -25.50 -8.83 10.17
C ASN A 319 -26.39 -7.65 10.58
N ARG A 320 -27.42 -7.91 11.37
CA ARG A 320 -28.29 -6.85 11.89
C ARG A 320 -27.56 -5.90 12.84
N GLU A 321 -26.77 -6.44 13.78
CA GLU A 321 -25.98 -5.61 14.70
C GLU A 321 -24.93 -4.80 13.94
N ALA A 322 -24.21 -5.39 12.97
CA ALA A 322 -23.27 -4.70 12.11
C ALA A 322 -23.92 -3.51 11.36
N ALA A 323 -25.11 -3.71 10.81
CA ALA A 323 -25.85 -2.64 10.12
C ALA A 323 -26.30 -1.51 11.08
N ILE A 324 -26.69 -1.84 12.31
CA ILE A 324 -27.06 -0.85 13.34
C ILE A 324 -25.84 -0.04 13.78
N GLU A 325 -24.74 -0.72 14.04
CA GLU A 325 -23.47 -0.07 14.39
C GLU A 325 -23.00 0.85 13.28
N PHE A 326 -22.99 0.37 12.03
CA PHE A 326 -22.66 1.16 10.85
C PHE A 326 -23.51 2.43 10.75
N LEU A 327 -24.85 2.32 10.83
CA LEU A 327 -25.75 3.48 10.80
C LEU A 327 -25.47 4.44 11.95
N SER A 328 -25.15 3.92 13.15
CA SER A 328 -24.80 4.75 14.31
C SER A 328 -23.50 5.52 14.10
N GLN A 329 -22.48 4.88 13.52
CA GLN A 329 -21.17 5.50 13.20
C GLN A 329 -21.33 6.56 12.11
N GLN A 330 -22.03 6.24 11.02
CA GLN A 330 -22.28 7.19 9.93
C GLN A 330 -23.06 8.43 10.42
N ALA A 331 -24.04 8.24 11.28
CA ALA A 331 -24.83 9.35 11.85
C ALA A 331 -24.03 10.29 12.75
N LYS A 332 -22.91 9.83 13.33
CA LYS A 332 -21.98 10.67 14.11
C LYS A 332 -21.06 11.48 13.21
N ALA A 333 -20.69 10.93 12.05
CA ALA A 333 -19.72 11.51 11.13
C ALA A 333 -20.38 12.39 10.06
N HIS A 334 -21.63 12.09 9.66
CA HIS A 334 -22.27 12.70 8.50
C HIS A 334 -23.77 12.98 8.78
N PRO A 335 -24.37 13.97 8.08
CA PRO A 335 -25.82 14.13 8.06
C PRO A 335 -26.48 12.86 7.49
N ILE A 336 -27.53 12.39 8.18
CA ILE A 336 -28.25 11.19 7.75
C ILE A 336 -29.08 11.53 6.49
N PRO A 337 -28.88 10.80 5.37
CA PRO A 337 -29.71 10.97 4.18
C PRO A 337 -31.20 10.79 4.51
N PRO A 338 -32.10 11.61 3.93
CA PRO A 338 -33.56 11.51 4.17
C PRO A 338 -34.09 10.08 3.96
N THR A 339 -33.55 9.35 3.00
CA THR A 339 -33.88 7.96 2.69
C THR A 339 -33.67 7.02 3.87
N PHE A 340 -32.61 7.23 4.67
CA PHE A 340 -32.26 6.36 5.80
C PHE A 340 -32.74 6.87 7.16
N ARG A 341 -33.23 8.11 7.24
CA ARG A 341 -33.71 8.69 8.52
C ARG A 341 -34.74 7.81 9.24
N PRO A 342 -35.76 7.22 8.57
CA PRO A 342 -36.71 6.34 9.25
C PRO A 342 -36.08 5.08 9.84
N LEU A 343 -35.01 4.54 9.18
CA LEU A 343 -34.27 3.38 9.68
C LEU A 343 -33.46 3.75 10.91
N TYR A 344 -32.76 4.87 10.87
CA TYR A 344 -32.00 5.37 12.00
C TYR A 344 -32.88 5.61 13.24
N GLU A 345 -34.02 6.33 13.09
CA GLU A 345 -34.93 6.61 14.17
C GLU A 345 -35.47 5.30 14.79
N ARG A 346 -35.82 4.32 13.98
CA ARG A 346 -36.40 3.06 14.45
C ARG A 346 -35.37 2.14 15.11
N TYR A 347 -34.17 1.96 14.53
CA TYR A 347 -33.24 0.90 14.91
C TYR A 347 -32.04 1.37 15.72
N VAL A 348 -31.68 2.65 15.65
CA VAL A 348 -30.54 3.22 16.39
C VAL A 348 -31.03 4.08 17.56
N ARG A 349 -31.89 5.09 17.28
CA ARG A 349 -32.35 6.02 18.32
C ARG A 349 -33.34 5.38 19.28
N GLY A 350 -34.22 4.50 18.81
CA GLY A 350 -35.18 3.78 19.60
C GLY A 350 -34.62 2.75 20.58
N ARG A 351 -33.28 2.46 20.52
CA ARG A 351 -32.57 1.59 21.49
C ARG A 351 -32.02 2.35 22.70
N ARG A 352 -32.01 3.69 22.67
CA ARG A 352 -31.63 4.53 23.82
C ARG A 352 -32.81 4.79 24.72
#